data_63243ba3e711467e713cfaeec2349454
#
_entry.id   63243ba3e711467e713cfaeec2349454
#
_cell.length_a   1.000
_cell.length_b   1.000
_cell.length_c   1.000
_cell.angle_alpha   90.00
_cell.angle_beta   90.00
_cell.angle_gamma   90.00
#
_symmetry.space_group_name_H-M   'P 1'
#
loop_
_entity.id
_entity.type
_entity.pdbx_description
1 polymer ?
#
loop_
_entity_poly.entity_id
_entity_poly.type
_entity_poly.pdbx_seq_one_letter_code
_entity_poly.pdbx_strand_id
1 'polypeptide(L)'
;MPDDYQTAIHFDRRIEDEIRDALRSARIVVVTGARQVGKTWAVRRVVGAAGRVHYLDDENTRTAARVDPHGFVRSGAGSTMAIDEIQLGGDALIRAIKAAADADDERGQFLLNGSANFLTVPHITESLAGRAVFLTMLPLSQGEITATGDGLLDRAFAGAGGLVDLGGSSLDMGDYVELICRGGFPEAVRTSSRRARHRWFSGYVASVATREIRRLDDVRDADLVPKLLRLLAARSGSEYVTETVARAADCDRRTVERYVSLMEMTGLVHRLRAWSANLTARESRREKLVICDTGLAAHLLRKDAASLGDVLDPARGPLVEMLAINELRKQALLSERRPELFHYRDHRGAVEVDVVAEAAGEVVAWEIKASSSVSSTDARGLRRMRDRIDEAGPGAFRNGIVLYAGRDTFSLGDRLTAVPLSTLWTTPPAS
;
A
#
# COMPACT_ATOMS: atom_id res chain seq x y z
N MET A 1 29.37 12.18 14.64
CA MET A 1 28.05 12.80 14.86
C MET A 1 27.38 12.03 15.99
N PRO A 2 27.09 12.65 17.13
CA PRO A 2 26.59 11.93 18.30
C PRO A 2 25.12 11.47 18.14
N ASP A 3 24.80 10.46 18.87
CA ASP A 3 23.58 9.67 19.09
C ASP A 3 22.25 10.42 19.37
N ASP A 4 21.90 11.44 18.62
CA ASP A 4 20.61 12.13 18.72
C ASP A 4 19.40 11.31 18.17
N TYR A 5 19.62 10.05 17.78
CA TYR A 5 18.58 9.16 17.27
C TYR A 5 17.76 8.43 18.38
N GLN A 6 18.10 8.62 19.66
CA GLN A 6 17.48 7.85 20.75
C GLN A 6 16.12 8.37 21.23
N THR A 7 15.63 9.52 20.78
CA THR A 7 14.33 10.09 21.19
C THR A 7 13.26 10.10 20.11
N ALA A 8 13.55 9.59 18.91
CA ALA A 8 12.55 9.50 17.86
C ALA A 8 11.57 8.35 18.13
N ILE A 9 10.27 8.62 18.03
CA ILE A 9 9.22 7.58 18.06
C ILE A 9 9.57 6.54 16.98
N HIS A 10 9.81 5.31 17.39
CA HIS A 10 10.10 4.19 16.50
C HIS A 10 8.83 3.38 16.28
N PHE A 11 8.56 3.02 15.04
CA PHE A 11 7.46 2.14 14.68
C PHE A 11 8.01 0.77 14.31
N ASP A 12 7.49 -0.28 14.96
CA ASP A 12 7.77 -1.64 14.55
C ASP A 12 7.03 -1.91 13.24
N ARG A 13 7.78 -2.36 12.24
CA ARG A 13 7.23 -2.61 10.91
C ARG A 13 7.00 -4.10 10.72
N ARG A 14 5.77 -4.49 10.43
CA ARG A 14 5.40 -5.89 10.22
C ARG A 14 6.10 -6.53 9.02
N ILE A 15 6.43 -5.73 8.02
CA ILE A 15 7.22 -6.18 6.89
C ILE A 15 8.62 -6.68 7.28
N GLU A 16 9.13 -6.34 8.48
CA GLU A 16 10.44 -6.82 8.93
C GLU A 16 10.46 -8.34 9.12
N ASP A 17 9.35 -8.93 9.58
CA ASP A 17 9.23 -10.38 9.72
C ASP A 17 9.13 -11.05 8.35
N GLU A 18 8.38 -10.46 7.40
CA GLU A 18 8.35 -10.92 6.01
C GLU A 18 9.74 -10.85 5.34
N ILE A 19 10.53 -9.80 5.61
CA ILE A 19 11.89 -9.70 5.10
C ILE A 19 12.77 -10.81 5.70
N ARG A 20 12.68 -11.07 7.01
CA ARG A 20 13.43 -12.15 7.67
C ARG A 20 13.05 -13.51 7.11
N ASP A 21 11.77 -13.74 6.87
CA ASP A 21 11.27 -14.98 6.28
C ASP A 21 11.73 -15.16 4.83
N ALA A 22 11.63 -14.11 4.03
CA ALA A 22 12.13 -14.11 2.65
C ALA A 22 13.65 -14.37 2.58
N LEU A 23 14.46 -13.84 3.50
CA LEU A 23 15.90 -14.10 3.57
C LEU A 23 16.23 -15.56 3.90
N ARG A 24 15.34 -16.28 4.62
CA ARG A 24 15.50 -17.72 4.87
C ARG A 24 15.21 -18.58 3.63
N SER A 25 14.44 -18.07 2.68
CA SER A 25 13.95 -18.82 1.53
C SER A 25 14.58 -18.42 0.19
N ALA A 26 15.04 -17.18 0.05
CA ALA A 26 15.59 -16.62 -1.17
C ALA A 26 17.06 -16.18 -1.03
N ARG A 27 17.82 -16.21 -2.13
CA ARG A 27 19.20 -15.70 -2.19
C ARG A 27 19.24 -14.18 -2.10
N ILE A 28 18.27 -13.53 -2.73
CA ILE A 28 18.15 -12.07 -2.85
C ILE A 28 16.75 -11.66 -2.40
N VAL A 29 16.67 -10.68 -1.51
CA VAL A 29 15.41 -10.02 -1.15
C VAL A 29 15.49 -8.57 -1.56
N VAL A 30 14.46 -8.09 -2.24
CA VAL A 30 14.37 -6.70 -2.72
C VAL A 30 13.19 -6.01 -2.06
N VAL A 31 13.45 -4.97 -1.27
CA VAL A 31 12.41 -4.15 -0.63
C VAL A 31 12.18 -2.89 -1.47
N THR A 32 10.98 -2.77 -2.01
CA THR A 32 10.56 -1.60 -2.79
C THR A 32 9.44 -0.83 -2.10
N GLY A 33 9.09 0.34 -2.61
CA GLY A 33 7.99 1.14 -2.06
C GLY A 33 8.22 2.63 -2.26
N ALA A 34 7.20 3.43 -1.97
CA ALA A 34 7.27 4.87 -2.11
C ALA A 34 8.42 5.48 -1.31
N ARG A 35 8.86 6.65 -1.73
CA ARG A 35 9.88 7.40 -0.98
C ARG A 35 9.38 7.71 0.42
N GLN A 36 10.29 7.71 1.41
CA GLN A 36 10.02 8.08 2.81
C GLN A 36 9.02 7.19 3.57
N VAL A 37 8.73 5.97 3.10
CA VAL A 37 7.92 4.99 3.85
C VAL A 37 8.72 4.24 4.93
N GLY A 38 10.06 4.45 5.00
CA GLY A 38 10.90 3.87 6.05
C GLY A 38 11.71 2.63 5.63
N LYS A 39 11.92 2.39 4.32
CA LYS A 39 12.66 1.21 3.80
C LYS A 39 14.04 1.04 4.43
N THR A 40 14.88 2.08 4.38
CA THR A 40 16.23 2.08 4.96
C THR A 40 16.21 1.72 6.44
N TRP A 41 15.19 2.19 7.18
CA TRP A 41 15.00 1.88 8.59
C TRP A 41 14.71 0.38 8.79
N ALA A 42 13.76 -0.18 8.06
CA ALA A 42 13.41 -1.59 8.15
C ALA A 42 14.60 -2.50 7.79
N VAL A 43 15.33 -2.18 6.72
CA VAL A 43 16.54 -2.89 6.31
C VAL A 43 17.59 -2.90 7.43
N ARG A 44 17.87 -1.74 8.06
CA ARG A 44 18.81 -1.64 9.19
C ARG A 44 18.40 -2.49 10.37
N ARG A 45 17.10 -2.52 10.72
CA ARG A 45 16.60 -3.32 11.83
C ARG A 45 16.68 -4.83 11.55
N VAL A 46 16.39 -5.23 10.32
CA VAL A 46 16.48 -6.66 9.93
C VAL A 46 17.92 -7.15 9.97
N VAL A 47 18.87 -6.36 9.45
CA VAL A 47 20.29 -6.72 9.43
C VAL A 47 20.89 -6.67 10.85
N GLY A 48 20.37 -5.81 11.73
CA GLY A 48 20.80 -5.71 13.13
C GLY A 48 22.16 -5.02 13.31
N ALA A 49 22.65 -5.01 14.55
CA ALA A 49 23.87 -4.32 14.92
C ALA A 49 25.14 -4.97 14.34
N ALA A 50 25.10 -6.27 14.07
CA ALA A 50 26.25 -7.03 13.53
C ALA A 50 26.35 -6.92 11.99
N GLY A 51 25.29 -6.49 11.33
CA GLY A 51 25.25 -6.38 9.88
C GLY A 51 25.66 -5.01 9.37
N ARG A 52 26.06 -4.96 8.10
CA ARG A 52 26.48 -3.75 7.42
C ARG A 52 25.53 -3.37 6.31
N VAL A 53 25.08 -2.11 6.31
CA VAL A 53 24.32 -1.53 5.21
C VAL A 53 25.24 -0.65 4.38
N HIS A 54 25.31 -0.90 3.08
CA HIS A 54 26.06 -0.08 2.11
C HIS A 54 25.11 0.93 1.49
N TYR A 55 25.37 2.20 1.71
CA TYR A 55 24.55 3.32 1.23
C TYR A 55 25.10 3.84 -0.09
N LEU A 56 24.43 3.63 -1.21
CA LEU A 56 24.89 4.09 -2.53
C LEU A 56 24.59 5.58 -2.81
N ASP A 57 23.91 6.27 -1.91
CA ASP A 57 23.85 7.73 -1.91
C ASP A 57 25.15 8.37 -1.40
N ASP A 58 25.95 7.64 -0.61
CA ASP A 58 27.34 8.01 -0.31
C ASP A 58 28.25 7.85 -1.55
N GLU A 59 28.96 8.92 -1.90
CA GLU A 59 29.80 8.96 -3.10
C GLU A 59 30.97 7.94 -3.07
N ASN A 60 31.56 7.73 -1.90
CA ASN A 60 32.69 6.79 -1.77
C ASN A 60 32.22 5.35 -1.95
N THR A 61 31.10 4.99 -1.30
CA THR A 61 30.48 3.67 -1.42
C THR A 61 30.04 3.41 -2.86
N ARG A 62 29.40 4.40 -3.50
CA ARG A 62 28.98 4.30 -4.89
C ARG A 62 30.15 4.17 -5.85
N THR A 63 31.24 4.91 -5.64
CA THR A 63 32.45 4.82 -6.44
C THR A 63 33.05 3.44 -6.32
N ALA A 64 33.22 2.90 -5.11
CA ALA A 64 33.76 1.56 -4.89
C ALA A 64 32.88 0.49 -5.63
N ALA A 65 31.57 0.57 -5.53
CA ALA A 65 30.65 -0.34 -6.20
C ALA A 65 30.72 -0.24 -7.75
N ARG A 66 31.09 0.90 -8.31
CA ARG A 66 31.20 1.12 -9.75
C ARG A 66 32.58 0.74 -10.31
N VAL A 67 33.67 0.99 -9.57
CA VAL A 67 35.01 0.71 -10.00
C VAL A 67 35.31 -0.79 -9.99
N ASP A 68 34.95 -1.49 -8.93
CA ASP A 68 35.05 -2.96 -8.84
C ASP A 68 33.76 -3.57 -8.26
N PRO A 69 32.72 -3.77 -9.07
CA PRO A 69 31.46 -4.34 -8.61
C PRO A 69 31.62 -5.75 -8.02
N HIS A 70 32.50 -6.57 -8.58
CA HIS A 70 32.74 -7.94 -8.09
C HIS A 70 33.49 -7.95 -6.76
N GLY A 71 34.53 -7.12 -6.60
CA GLY A 71 35.22 -6.94 -5.32
C GLY A 71 34.31 -6.36 -4.24
N PHE A 72 33.47 -5.40 -4.59
CA PHE A 72 32.48 -4.82 -3.70
C PHE A 72 31.51 -5.88 -3.16
N VAL A 73 30.94 -6.71 -4.03
CA VAL A 73 30.02 -7.80 -3.66
C VAL A 73 30.72 -8.84 -2.78
N ARG A 74 31.97 -9.25 -3.11
CA ARG A 74 32.76 -10.21 -2.29
C ARG A 74 33.07 -9.70 -0.88
N SER A 75 33.13 -8.39 -0.68
CA SER A 75 33.40 -7.82 0.66
C SER A 75 32.30 -8.13 1.70
N GLY A 76 31.13 -8.55 1.27
CA GLY A 76 29.98 -8.95 2.12
C GLY A 76 29.85 -10.46 2.37
N ALA A 77 30.80 -11.27 1.86
CA ALA A 77 30.73 -12.73 1.99
C ALA A 77 30.69 -13.19 3.47
N GLY A 78 29.80 -14.15 3.78
CA GLY A 78 29.61 -14.70 5.13
C GLY A 78 28.56 -14.00 5.99
N SER A 79 27.89 -12.98 5.48
CA SER A 79 26.73 -12.34 6.13
C SER A 79 25.80 -11.74 5.07
N THR A 80 24.56 -11.43 5.46
CA THR A 80 23.62 -10.72 4.56
C THR A 80 24.19 -9.35 4.18
N MET A 81 24.50 -9.14 2.91
CA MET A 81 24.93 -7.86 2.39
C MET A 81 23.70 -6.98 2.09
N ALA A 82 23.51 -5.94 2.89
CA ALA A 82 22.43 -4.98 2.65
C ALA A 82 22.91 -3.81 1.82
N ILE A 83 22.18 -3.44 0.77
CA ILE A 83 22.51 -2.32 -0.13
C ILE A 83 21.31 -1.40 -0.26
N ASP A 84 21.47 -0.15 0.18
CA ASP A 84 20.46 0.90 0.08
C ASP A 84 20.62 1.71 -1.20
N GLU A 85 19.51 2.17 -1.77
CA GLU A 85 19.42 2.91 -3.05
C GLU A 85 20.11 2.17 -4.21
N ILE A 86 19.87 0.85 -4.31
CA ILE A 86 20.54 -0.06 -5.27
C ILE A 86 20.52 0.44 -6.72
N GLN A 87 19.49 1.22 -7.13
CA GLN A 87 19.41 1.81 -8.47
C GLN A 87 20.55 2.79 -8.79
N LEU A 88 21.29 3.29 -7.79
CA LEU A 88 22.43 4.16 -7.99
C LEU A 88 23.71 3.38 -8.34
N GLY A 89 23.73 2.06 -8.15
CA GLY A 89 24.88 1.20 -8.44
C GLY A 89 25.07 0.87 -9.93
N GLY A 90 23.99 1.01 -10.73
CA GLY A 90 24.02 0.72 -12.16
C GLY A 90 24.03 -0.79 -12.48
N ASP A 91 23.98 -1.10 -13.78
CA ASP A 91 23.83 -2.47 -14.30
C ASP A 91 24.99 -3.40 -13.94
N ALA A 92 26.20 -2.86 -13.83
CA ALA A 92 27.41 -3.66 -13.51
C ALA A 92 27.31 -4.27 -12.11
N LEU A 93 26.82 -3.51 -11.13
CA LEU A 93 26.59 -4.00 -9.77
C LEU A 93 25.50 -5.08 -9.74
N ILE A 94 24.39 -4.89 -10.46
CA ILE A 94 23.33 -5.90 -10.53
C ILE A 94 23.83 -7.21 -11.13
N ARG A 95 24.66 -7.13 -12.19
CA ARG A 95 25.28 -8.34 -12.77
C ARG A 95 26.25 -9.02 -11.81
N ALA A 96 27.02 -8.26 -11.03
CA ALA A 96 27.91 -8.80 -10.01
C ALA A 96 27.12 -9.50 -8.88
N ILE A 97 26.03 -8.91 -8.40
CA ILE A 97 25.13 -9.52 -7.41
C ILE A 97 24.52 -10.82 -7.96
N LYS A 98 24.04 -10.78 -9.21
CA LYS A 98 23.53 -12.00 -9.89
C LYS A 98 24.61 -13.09 -9.95
N ALA A 99 25.81 -12.77 -10.39
CA ALA A 99 26.91 -13.73 -10.52
C ALA A 99 27.29 -14.35 -9.17
N ALA A 100 27.31 -13.56 -8.10
CA ALA A 100 27.55 -14.03 -6.74
C ALA A 100 26.43 -14.97 -6.26
N ALA A 101 25.17 -14.60 -6.47
CA ALA A 101 24.02 -15.42 -6.12
C ALA A 101 23.92 -16.71 -6.96
N ASP A 102 24.48 -16.75 -8.19
CA ASP A 102 24.55 -17.96 -9.00
C ASP A 102 25.73 -18.88 -8.61
N ALA A 103 26.78 -18.33 -8.03
CA ALA A 103 27.96 -19.07 -7.61
C ALA A 103 27.76 -19.84 -6.30
N ASP A 104 26.80 -19.44 -5.48
CA ASP A 104 26.50 -20.03 -4.18
C ASP A 104 24.99 -20.15 -3.99
N ASP A 105 24.53 -21.32 -3.50
CA ASP A 105 23.12 -21.58 -3.22
C ASP A 105 22.67 -21.12 -1.82
N GLU A 106 23.56 -20.49 -1.04
CA GLU A 106 23.23 -19.98 0.27
C GLU A 106 22.07 -18.96 0.20
N ARG A 107 21.16 -19.02 1.18
CA ARG A 107 20.02 -18.12 1.30
C ARG A 107 20.42 -16.86 2.08
N GLY A 108 19.68 -15.77 1.85
CA GLY A 108 19.89 -14.51 2.57
C GLY A 108 21.18 -13.78 2.23
N GLN A 109 21.76 -14.01 1.05
CA GLN A 109 23.02 -13.34 0.65
C GLN A 109 22.85 -11.83 0.52
N PHE A 110 21.74 -11.38 -0.10
CA PHE A 110 21.54 -9.97 -0.42
C PHE A 110 20.18 -9.46 0.05
N LEU A 111 20.20 -8.31 0.74
CA LEU A 111 19.02 -7.51 1.05
C LEU A 111 19.13 -6.16 0.34
N LEU A 112 18.42 -6.01 -0.76
CA LEU A 112 18.46 -4.81 -1.58
C LEU A 112 17.29 -3.91 -1.25
N ASN A 113 17.53 -2.62 -1.19
CA ASN A 113 16.51 -1.61 -1.00
C ASN A 113 16.61 -0.55 -2.10
N GLY A 114 15.49 -0.19 -2.66
CA GLY A 114 15.41 0.84 -3.68
C GLY A 114 14.05 1.50 -3.76
N SER A 115 13.97 2.62 -4.47
CA SER A 115 12.68 3.20 -4.82
C SER A 115 11.91 2.23 -5.74
N ALA A 116 10.59 2.36 -5.81
CA ALA A 116 9.74 1.48 -6.62
C ALA A 116 10.14 1.45 -8.11
N ASN A 117 10.84 2.48 -8.57
CA ASN A 117 11.42 2.61 -9.91
C ASN A 117 12.43 1.51 -10.28
N PHE A 118 13.03 0.88 -9.28
CA PHE A 118 14.02 -0.17 -9.49
C PHE A 118 13.47 -1.32 -10.35
N LEU A 119 12.19 -1.64 -10.18
CA LEU A 119 11.51 -2.72 -10.90
C LEU A 119 11.21 -2.38 -12.38
N THR A 120 11.31 -1.12 -12.77
CA THR A 120 11.00 -0.68 -14.15
C THR A 120 12.20 -0.68 -15.07
N VAL A 121 13.40 -0.93 -14.53
CA VAL A 121 14.61 -1.10 -15.35
C VAL A 121 14.63 -2.53 -15.90
N PRO A 122 14.37 -2.74 -17.21
CA PRO A 122 14.16 -4.08 -17.78
C PRO A 122 15.30 -5.07 -17.46
N HIS A 123 16.55 -4.60 -17.55
CA HIS A 123 17.73 -5.42 -17.29
C HIS A 123 17.85 -5.88 -15.83
N ILE A 124 17.28 -5.13 -14.89
CA ILE A 124 17.35 -5.46 -13.45
C ILE A 124 16.36 -6.60 -13.15
N THR A 125 15.13 -6.47 -13.61
CA THR A 125 14.09 -7.47 -13.39
C THR A 125 14.45 -8.80 -14.04
N GLU A 126 14.95 -8.78 -15.29
CA GLU A 126 15.42 -9.97 -16.00
C GLU A 126 16.63 -10.63 -15.29
N SER A 127 17.59 -9.82 -14.83
CA SER A 127 18.79 -10.33 -14.15
C SER A 127 18.48 -11.01 -12.82
N LEU A 128 17.47 -10.53 -12.08
CA LEU A 128 17.08 -11.05 -10.77
C LEU A 128 15.94 -12.07 -10.82
N ALA A 129 15.33 -12.29 -12.00
CA ALA A 129 14.24 -13.26 -12.18
C ALA A 129 14.63 -14.66 -11.69
N GLY A 130 13.79 -15.29 -10.87
CA GLY A 130 14.01 -16.61 -10.28
C GLY A 130 15.03 -16.66 -9.14
N ARG A 131 15.65 -15.52 -8.76
CA ARG A 131 16.65 -15.42 -7.69
C ARG A 131 16.23 -14.53 -6.56
N ALA A 132 15.37 -13.55 -6.84
CA ALA A 132 14.93 -12.54 -5.91
C ALA A 132 13.46 -12.69 -5.55
N VAL A 133 13.16 -12.43 -4.26
CA VAL A 133 11.81 -12.17 -3.75
C VAL A 133 11.66 -10.66 -3.62
N PHE A 134 10.55 -10.15 -4.14
CA PHE A 134 10.23 -8.72 -4.11
C PHE A 134 9.16 -8.44 -3.07
N LEU A 135 9.45 -7.55 -2.14
CA LEU A 135 8.54 -7.11 -1.08
C LEU A 135 8.22 -5.63 -1.24
N THR A 136 6.95 -5.29 -1.15
CA THR A 136 6.50 -3.89 -1.27
C THR A 136 6.20 -3.33 0.11
N MET A 137 6.92 -2.27 0.49
CA MET A 137 6.70 -1.54 1.72
C MET A 137 5.77 -0.35 1.50
N LEU A 138 4.64 -0.37 2.18
CA LEU A 138 3.65 0.71 2.18
C LEU A 138 3.87 1.70 3.34
N PRO A 139 3.21 2.86 3.36
CA PRO A 139 3.11 3.70 4.56
C PRO A 139 2.63 2.89 5.76
N LEU A 140 2.88 3.38 6.99
CA LEU A 140 2.46 2.72 8.23
C LEU A 140 0.96 2.37 8.20
N SER A 141 0.61 1.18 8.68
CA SER A 141 -0.78 0.86 9.01
C SER A 141 -1.19 1.58 10.31
N GLN A 142 -2.49 1.69 10.54
CA GLN A 142 -2.95 2.21 11.83
C GLN A 142 -2.56 1.25 12.96
N GLY A 143 -2.50 -0.06 12.72
CA GLY A 143 -2.01 -1.04 13.68
C GLY A 143 -0.52 -0.87 14.02
N GLU A 144 0.33 -0.57 13.04
CA GLU A 144 1.74 -0.24 13.29
C GLU A 144 1.90 1.08 14.08
N ILE A 145 1.04 2.08 13.82
CA ILE A 145 1.06 3.36 14.54
C ILE A 145 0.62 3.21 16.00
N THR A 146 -0.38 2.38 16.26
CA THR A 146 -0.96 2.18 17.60
C THR A 146 -0.41 0.97 18.33
N ALA A 147 0.50 0.22 17.72
CA ALA A 147 1.03 -1.05 18.22
C ALA A 147 -0.07 -2.08 18.55
N THR A 148 -1.08 -2.17 17.67
CA THR A 148 -2.23 -3.08 17.78
C THR A 148 -2.25 -4.12 16.66
N GLY A 149 -3.31 -4.93 16.54
CA GLY A 149 -3.41 -5.98 15.53
C GLY A 149 -3.94 -5.50 14.17
N ASP A 150 -3.57 -6.13 13.04
CA ASP A 150 -4.07 -5.91 11.68
C ASP A 150 -4.60 -7.21 11.06
N GLY A 151 -5.38 -7.99 11.83
CA GLY A 151 -5.79 -9.36 11.45
C GLY A 151 -7.20 -9.49 10.88
N LEU A 152 -7.92 -8.39 10.61
CA LEU A 152 -9.32 -8.48 10.16
C LEU A 152 -9.48 -9.22 8.83
N LEU A 153 -8.58 -9.01 7.88
CA LEU A 153 -8.64 -9.64 6.56
C LEU A 153 -8.57 -11.17 6.67
N ASP A 154 -7.62 -11.71 7.41
CA ASP A 154 -7.46 -13.16 7.58
C ASP A 154 -8.61 -13.77 8.38
N ARG A 155 -9.08 -13.08 9.43
CA ARG A 155 -10.28 -13.49 10.16
C ARG A 155 -11.54 -13.52 9.29
N ALA A 156 -11.66 -12.60 8.36
CA ALA A 156 -12.78 -12.56 7.44
C ALA A 156 -12.83 -13.81 6.53
N PHE A 157 -11.68 -14.36 6.15
CA PHE A 157 -11.60 -15.63 5.43
C PHE A 157 -11.87 -16.86 6.32
N ALA A 158 -11.65 -16.78 7.62
CA ALA A 158 -11.89 -17.90 8.54
C ALA A 158 -13.38 -18.24 8.73
N GLY A 159 -14.30 -17.37 8.29
CA GLY A 159 -15.74 -17.60 8.33
C GLY A 159 -16.48 -16.70 9.34
N ALA A 160 -17.81 -16.76 9.32
CA ALA A 160 -18.68 -15.83 10.06
C ALA A 160 -18.50 -15.85 11.59
N GLY A 161 -18.13 -16.99 12.17
CA GLY A 161 -17.93 -17.11 13.61
C GLY A 161 -16.81 -16.23 14.17
N GLY A 162 -15.78 -15.93 13.38
CA GLY A 162 -14.63 -15.14 13.81
C GLY A 162 -14.87 -13.61 13.88
N LEU A 163 -16.00 -13.14 13.37
CA LEU A 163 -16.30 -11.70 13.31
C LEU A 163 -17.29 -11.24 14.39
N VAL A 164 -18.13 -12.12 14.90
CA VAL A 164 -19.18 -11.79 15.90
C VAL A 164 -18.56 -11.43 17.25
N ASP A 165 -17.39 -11.99 17.56
CA ASP A 165 -16.66 -11.76 18.80
C ASP A 165 -15.68 -10.55 18.74
N LEU A 166 -15.70 -9.81 17.63
CA LEU A 166 -14.93 -8.56 17.54
C LEU A 166 -15.56 -7.54 18.48
N GLY A 167 -14.75 -7.03 19.39
CA GLY A 167 -15.18 -6.01 20.35
C GLY A 167 -15.68 -4.74 19.70
N GLY A 168 -16.28 -3.88 20.49
CA GLY A 168 -16.70 -2.56 20.05
C GLY A 168 -15.52 -1.60 19.89
N SER A 169 -15.80 -0.42 19.35
CA SER A 169 -14.83 0.68 19.17
C SER A 169 -15.12 1.84 20.11
N SER A 170 -14.08 2.45 20.65
CA SER A 170 -14.19 3.74 21.34
C SER A 170 -14.09 4.92 20.37
N LEU A 171 -13.64 4.70 19.13
CA LEU A 171 -13.42 5.75 18.14
C LEU A 171 -14.74 6.21 17.52
N ASP A 172 -14.82 7.48 17.23
CA ASP A 172 -15.90 8.11 16.48
C ASP A 172 -15.40 8.75 15.17
N MET A 173 -16.29 9.41 14.43
CA MET A 173 -15.92 10.02 13.15
C MET A 173 -14.90 11.14 13.33
N GLY A 174 -14.91 11.87 14.44
CA GLY A 174 -13.90 12.88 14.73
C GLY A 174 -12.49 12.27 14.80
N ASP A 175 -12.38 11.12 15.46
CA ASP A 175 -11.11 10.38 15.51
C ASP A 175 -10.69 9.90 14.12
N TYR A 176 -11.61 9.31 13.33
CA TYR A 176 -11.29 8.81 11.99
C TYR A 176 -10.83 9.94 11.04
N VAL A 177 -11.41 11.12 11.07
CA VAL A 177 -10.96 12.22 10.20
C VAL A 177 -9.59 12.76 10.63
N GLU A 178 -9.24 12.72 11.92
CA GLU A 178 -7.87 13.02 12.37
C GLU A 178 -6.87 11.97 11.86
N LEU A 179 -7.19 10.68 11.93
CA LEU A 179 -6.37 9.60 11.37
C LEU A 179 -6.18 9.77 9.86
N ILE A 180 -7.25 10.06 9.14
CA ILE A 180 -7.23 10.33 7.70
C ILE A 180 -6.28 11.48 7.37
N CYS A 181 -6.40 12.62 8.07
CA CYS A 181 -5.55 13.80 7.83
C CYS A 181 -4.10 13.60 8.27
N ARG A 182 -3.83 12.69 9.21
CA ARG A 182 -2.50 12.33 9.65
C ARG A 182 -1.78 11.47 8.60
N GLY A 183 -2.49 10.50 8.02
CA GLY A 183 -1.93 9.50 7.12
C GLY A 183 -1.01 8.50 7.83
N GLY A 184 -0.21 7.77 7.04
CA GLY A 184 0.71 6.73 7.49
C GLY A 184 2.17 6.96 7.09
N PHE A 185 2.54 8.07 6.48
CA PHE A 185 3.96 8.37 6.28
C PHE A 185 4.66 8.60 7.62
N PRO A 186 5.76 7.90 7.94
CA PRO A 186 6.39 7.96 9.27
C PRO A 186 6.66 9.38 9.77
N GLU A 187 7.16 10.26 8.91
CA GLU A 187 7.47 11.64 9.29
C GLU A 187 6.20 12.48 9.53
N ALA A 188 5.15 12.26 8.73
CA ALA A 188 3.85 12.91 8.94
C ALA A 188 3.20 12.45 10.25
N VAL A 189 3.36 11.18 10.62
CA VAL A 189 2.85 10.59 11.87
C VAL A 189 3.59 11.15 13.09
N ARG A 190 4.92 11.27 13.02
CA ARG A 190 5.75 11.88 14.09
C ARG A 190 5.44 13.35 14.33
N THR A 191 4.95 14.02 13.29
CA THR A 191 4.70 15.47 13.35
C THR A 191 3.40 15.78 14.05
N SER A 192 3.44 16.36 15.26
CA SER A 192 2.28 16.76 16.05
C SER A 192 1.56 18.00 15.49
N SER A 193 2.31 18.92 14.89
CA SER A 193 1.77 20.19 14.35
C SER A 193 1.11 19.99 12.98
N ARG A 194 -0.19 20.31 12.86
CA ARG A 194 -0.90 20.32 11.56
C ARG A 194 -0.19 21.19 10.51
N ARG A 195 0.32 22.36 10.90
CA ARG A 195 1.04 23.26 9.99
C ARG A 195 2.36 22.66 9.51
N ALA A 196 3.09 21.97 10.39
CA ALA A 196 4.34 21.31 10.01
C ALA A 196 4.07 20.11 9.10
N ARG A 197 3.04 19.30 9.37
CA ARG A 197 2.59 18.19 8.52
C ARG A 197 2.18 18.68 7.13
N HIS A 198 1.43 19.77 7.04
CA HIS A 198 1.08 20.39 5.75
C HIS A 198 2.33 20.78 4.94
N ARG A 199 3.32 21.42 5.59
CA ARG A 199 4.60 21.78 4.94
C ARG A 199 5.35 20.54 4.47
N TRP A 200 5.33 19.47 5.28
CA TRP A 200 5.96 18.22 4.92
C TRP A 200 5.33 17.60 3.66
N PHE A 201 4.00 17.45 3.61
CA PHE A 201 3.31 16.94 2.42
C PHE A 201 3.55 17.82 1.18
N SER A 202 3.56 19.16 1.33
CA SER A 202 3.90 20.06 0.23
C SER A 202 5.31 19.79 -0.32
N GLY A 203 6.30 19.67 0.56
CA GLY A 203 7.67 19.33 0.19
C GLY A 203 7.80 17.92 -0.42
N TYR A 204 7.04 16.95 0.11
CA TYR A 204 6.99 15.59 -0.42
C TYR A 204 6.48 15.57 -1.87
N VAL A 205 5.33 16.16 -2.15
CA VAL A 205 4.75 16.25 -3.50
C VAL A 205 5.71 16.93 -4.47
N ALA A 206 6.31 18.05 -4.08
CA ALA A 206 7.30 18.75 -4.89
C ALA A 206 8.55 17.89 -5.16
N SER A 207 9.06 17.20 -4.14
CA SER A 207 10.23 16.31 -4.26
C SER A 207 9.97 15.12 -5.19
N VAL A 208 8.80 14.47 -5.06
CA VAL A 208 8.43 13.33 -5.93
C VAL A 208 8.24 13.80 -7.37
N ALA A 209 7.51 14.90 -7.58
CA ALA A 209 7.28 15.46 -8.91
C ALA A 209 8.59 15.84 -9.62
N THR A 210 9.55 16.46 -8.89
CA THR A 210 10.77 16.97 -9.50
C THR A 210 11.92 15.99 -9.58
N ARG A 211 12.02 15.04 -8.65
CA ARG A 211 13.18 14.13 -8.57
C ARG A 211 12.87 12.72 -9.03
N GLU A 212 11.77 12.12 -8.53
CA GLU A 212 11.47 10.72 -8.83
C GLU A 212 10.91 10.56 -10.25
N ILE A 213 9.86 11.31 -10.57
CA ILE A 213 9.18 11.17 -11.87
C ILE A 213 10.06 11.66 -13.01
N ARG A 214 10.83 12.75 -12.83
CA ARG A 214 11.79 13.21 -13.85
C ARG A 214 12.95 12.25 -14.09
N ARG A 215 13.35 11.44 -13.11
CA ARG A 215 14.39 10.42 -13.32
C ARG A 215 13.92 9.23 -14.13
N LEU A 216 12.60 8.96 -14.11
CA LEU A 216 12.00 7.84 -14.84
C LEU A 216 11.79 8.16 -16.30
N ASP A 217 11.53 9.41 -16.59
CA ASP A 217 11.15 9.84 -17.92
C ASP A 217 11.52 11.31 -18.13
N ASP A 218 11.80 11.69 -19.37
CA ASP A 218 12.04 13.09 -19.78
C ASP A 218 10.72 13.89 -19.69
N VAL A 219 10.30 14.15 -18.46
CA VAL A 219 9.06 14.83 -18.12
C VAL A 219 9.23 16.33 -18.37
N ARG A 220 8.63 16.82 -19.44
CA ARG A 220 8.71 18.22 -19.85
C ARG A 220 7.93 19.16 -18.94
N ASP A 221 6.81 18.67 -18.35
CA ASP A 221 5.93 19.44 -17.47
C ASP A 221 5.85 18.84 -16.07
N ALA A 222 6.69 19.35 -15.15
CA ALA A 222 6.70 18.92 -13.77
C ALA A 222 5.45 19.37 -12.98
N ASP A 223 4.75 20.42 -13.45
CA ASP A 223 3.56 20.97 -12.77
C ASP A 223 2.32 20.10 -13.05
N LEU A 224 2.37 19.27 -14.08
CA LEU A 224 1.32 18.33 -14.40
C LEU A 224 1.16 17.23 -13.34
N VAL A 225 2.27 16.78 -12.71
CA VAL A 225 2.23 15.72 -11.68
C VAL A 225 1.38 16.13 -10.48
N PRO A 226 1.60 17.27 -9.80
CA PRO A 226 0.74 17.71 -8.70
C PRO A 226 -0.71 17.96 -9.15
N LYS A 227 -0.93 18.42 -10.39
CA LYS A 227 -2.26 18.63 -10.96
C LYS A 227 -3.01 17.30 -11.10
N LEU A 228 -2.36 16.29 -11.69
CA LEU A 228 -2.94 14.95 -11.84
C LEU A 228 -3.19 14.29 -10.49
N LEU A 229 -2.24 14.36 -9.54
CA LEU A 229 -2.44 13.82 -8.17
C LEU A 229 -3.68 14.44 -7.50
N ARG A 230 -3.90 15.75 -7.63
CA ARG A 230 -5.12 16.40 -7.08
C ARG A 230 -6.38 15.89 -7.77
N LEU A 231 -6.36 15.73 -9.11
CA LEU A 231 -7.50 15.20 -9.85
C LEU A 231 -7.83 13.76 -9.48
N LEU A 232 -6.80 12.92 -9.27
CA LEU A 232 -6.97 11.53 -8.82
C LEU A 232 -7.49 11.48 -7.38
N ALA A 233 -6.97 12.30 -6.48
CA ALA A 233 -7.48 12.39 -5.11
C ALA A 233 -8.95 12.83 -5.07
N ALA A 234 -9.34 13.79 -5.90
CA ALA A 234 -10.73 14.27 -6.00
C ALA A 234 -11.70 13.23 -6.61
N ARG A 235 -11.17 12.18 -7.26
CA ARG A 235 -11.94 11.09 -7.86
C ARG A 235 -11.81 9.77 -7.13
N SER A 236 -11.22 9.79 -5.95
CA SER A 236 -11.14 8.60 -5.09
C SER A 236 -12.53 8.01 -4.86
N GLY A 237 -12.64 6.68 -4.85
CA GLY A 237 -13.91 5.98 -4.75
C GLY A 237 -14.66 5.83 -6.10
N SER A 238 -14.24 6.51 -7.17
CA SER A 238 -14.88 6.40 -8.49
C SER A 238 -14.03 5.58 -9.46
N GLU A 239 -14.70 4.95 -10.45
CA GLU A 239 -13.98 4.31 -11.57
C GLU A 239 -13.11 5.33 -12.32
N TYR A 240 -11.90 4.91 -12.63
CA TYR A 240 -10.96 5.73 -13.39
C TYR A 240 -11.35 5.78 -14.86
N VAL A 241 -11.52 7.00 -15.36
CA VAL A 241 -11.79 7.29 -16.77
C VAL A 241 -10.75 8.29 -17.26
N THR A 242 -9.79 7.81 -18.04
CA THR A 242 -8.65 8.59 -18.54
C THR A 242 -9.09 9.85 -19.27
N GLU A 243 -10.11 9.77 -20.13
CA GLU A 243 -10.64 10.92 -20.90
C GLU A 243 -11.16 12.05 -20.00
N THR A 244 -11.74 11.68 -18.86
CA THR A 244 -12.27 12.67 -17.91
C THR A 244 -11.13 13.39 -17.19
N VAL A 245 -10.07 12.64 -16.80
CA VAL A 245 -8.88 13.22 -16.19
C VAL A 245 -8.11 14.07 -17.19
N ALA A 246 -7.96 13.60 -18.43
CA ALA A 246 -7.27 14.31 -19.52
C ALA A 246 -7.91 15.66 -19.80
N ARG A 247 -9.26 15.69 -19.92
CA ARG A 247 -10.01 16.94 -20.10
C ARG A 247 -9.83 17.90 -18.93
N ALA A 248 -9.89 17.40 -17.67
CA ALA A 248 -9.72 18.22 -16.49
C ALA A 248 -8.27 18.72 -16.30
N ALA A 249 -7.30 17.96 -16.79
CA ALA A 249 -5.88 18.30 -16.76
C ALA A 249 -5.45 19.21 -17.92
N ASP A 250 -6.29 19.35 -18.94
CA ASP A 250 -5.97 20.05 -20.20
C ASP A 250 -4.74 19.44 -20.89
N CYS A 251 -4.75 18.11 -21.04
CA CYS A 251 -3.70 17.37 -21.74
C CYS A 251 -4.27 16.14 -22.46
N ASP A 252 -3.47 15.53 -23.32
CA ASP A 252 -3.90 14.36 -24.07
C ASP A 252 -3.94 13.08 -23.20
N ARG A 253 -4.73 12.10 -23.65
CA ARG A 253 -4.93 10.83 -22.97
C ARG A 253 -3.63 10.05 -22.74
N ARG A 254 -2.73 10.03 -23.75
CA ARG A 254 -1.47 9.25 -23.63
C ARG A 254 -0.57 9.85 -22.57
N THR A 255 -0.55 11.17 -22.46
CA THR A 255 0.17 11.88 -21.41
C THR A 255 -0.38 11.51 -20.04
N VAL A 256 -1.70 11.49 -19.84
CA VAL A 256 -2.30 11.08 -18.55
C VAL A 256 -1.92 9.65 -18.20
N GLU A 257 -2.09 8.69 -19.12
CA GLU A 257 -1.75 7.28 -18.86
C GLU A 257 -0.27 7.11 -18.51
N ARG A 258 0.62 7.78 -19.24
CA ARG A 258 2.06 7.78 -18.95
C ARG A 258 2.35 8.28 -17.54
N TYR A 259 1.77 9.41 -17.13
CA TYR A 259 2.00 9.97 -15.79
C TYR A 259 1.36 9.13 -14.69
N VAL A 260 0.19 8.56 -14.92
CA VAL A 260 -0.44 7.62 -13.97
C VAL A 260 0.44 6.40 -13.78
N SER A 261 0.99 5.82 -14.87
CA SER A 261 1.94 4.71 -14.77
C SER A 261 3.20 5.09 -13.99
N LEU A 262 3.75 6.29 -14.18
CA LEU A 262 4.89 6.78 -13.40
C LEU A 262 4.55 6.97 -11.91
N MET A 263 3.35 7.46 -11.60
CA MET A 263 2.87 7.57 -10.21
C MET A 263 2.65 6.20 -9.56
N GLU A 264 2.18 5.23 -10.32
CA GLU A 264 2.04 3.85 -9.88
C GLU A 264 3.42 3.21 -9.60
N MET A 265 4.35 3.37 -10.54
CA MET A 265 5.75 2.94 -10.40
C MET A 265 6.45 3.57 -9.19
N THR A 266 6.10 4.80 -8.82
CA THR A 266 6.65 5.47 -7.63
C THR A 266 5.90 5.14 -6.34
N GLY A 267 4.84 4.32 -6.42
CA GLY A 267 4.03 3.90 -5.28
C GLY A 267 3.11 5.00 -4.72
N LEU A 268 2.85 6.08 -5.49
CA LEU A 268 1.94 7.16 -5.09
C LEU A 268 0.49 6.80 -5.27
N VAL A 269 0.19 5.99 -6.27
CA VAL A 269 -1.14 5.46 -6.56
C VAL A 269 -1.07 3.96 -6.77
N HIS A 270 -2.19 3.29 -6.65
CA HIS A 270 -2.34 1.90 -7.07
C HIS A 270 -3.69 1.70 -7.73
N ARG A 271 -3.76 0.67 -8.58
CA ARG A 271 -4.99 0.27 -9.27
C ARG A 271 -5.71 -0.76 -8.43
N LEU A 272 -6.98 -0.51 -8.17
CA LEU A 272 -7.92 -1.51 -7.66
C LEU A 272 -8.74 -1.99 -8.83
N ARG A 273 -8.43 -3.20 -9.34
CA ARG A 273 -9.07 -3.79 -10.51
C ARG A 273 -10.52 -4.16 -10.22
N ALA A 274 -11.33 -4.33 -11.26
CA ALA A 274 -12.70 -4.79 -11.10
C ALA A 274 -12.75 -6.31 -10.92
N TRP A 275 -13.52 -6.79 -9.94
CA TRP A 275 -13.77 -8.21 -9.75
C TRP A 275 -14.77 -8.77 -10.77
N SER A 276 -14.54 -9.98 -11.23
CA SER A 276 -15.49 -10.78 -12.00
C SER A 276 -15.14 -12.26 -11.82
N ALA A 277 -16.12 -13.12 -11.75
CA ALA A 277 -15.89 -14.57 -11.79
C ALA A 277 -15.20 -15.02 -13.11
N ASN A 278 -15.41 -14.27 -14.19
CA ASN A 278 -14.73 -14.49 -15.47
C ASN A 278 -13.45 -13.66 -15.53
N LEU A 279 -12.27 -14.33 -15.57
CA LEU A 279 -10.96 -13.68 -15.60
C LEU A 279 -10.78 -12.73 -16.79
N THR A 280 -11.22 -13.10 -17.99
CA THR A 280 -11.14 -12.24 -19.17
C THR A 280 -11.94 -10.95 -19.00
N ALA A 281 -13.11 -11.04 -18.34
CA ALA A 281 -13.93 -9.87 -18.06
C ALA A 281 -13.30 -8.95 -17.00
N ARG A 282 -12.43 -9.44 -16.12
CA ARG A 282 -11.70 -8.60 -15.14
C ARG A 282 -10.80 -7.61 -15.86
N GLU A 283 -10.04 -8.08 -16.84
CA GLU A 283 -9.04 -7.26 -17.56
C GLU A 283 -9.67 -6.17 -18.46
N SER A 284 -10.95 -6.30 -18.81
CA SER A 284 -11.64 -5.35 -19.69
C SER A 284 -12.47 -4.29 -18.97
N ARG A 285 -12.61 -4.39 -17.63
CA ARG A 285 -13.42 -3.47 -16.83
C ARG A 285 -12.61 -2.30 -16.33
N ARG A 286 -13.31 -1.19 -16.02
CA ARG A 286 -12.69 0.00 -15.44
C ARG A 286 -12.21 -0.28 -14.03
N GLU A 287 -11.06 0.27 -13.71
CA GLU A 287 -10.40 0.18 -12.41
C GLU A 287 -10.70 1.43 -11.57
N LYS A 288 -10.50 1.36 -10.26
CA LYS A 288 -10.38 2.53 -9.40
C LYS A 288 -8.90 2.87 -9.22
N LEU A 289 -8.54 4.16 -9.19
CA LEU A 289 -7.22 4.61 -8.77
C LEU A 289 -7.28 5.12 -7.32
N VAL A 290 -6.39 4.61 -6.49
CA VAL A 290 -6.34 4.90 -5.06
C VAL A 290 -4.99 5.54 -4.73
N ILE A 291 -5.01 6.70 -4.07
CA ILE A 291 -3.79 7.32 -3.53
C ILE A 291 -3.26 6.46 -2.38
N CYS A 292 -1.96 6.25 -2.33
CA CYS A 292 -1.30 5.34 -1.38
C CYS A 292 -1.46 5.72 0.10
N ASP A 293 -1.88 6.95 0.39
CA ASP A 293 -1.97 7.49 1.74
C ASP A 293 -3.07 8.54 1.87
N THR A 294 -3.89 8.43 2.91
CA THR A 294 -5.04 9.33 3.13
C THR A 294 -4.62 10.73 3.54
N GLY A 295 -3.51 10.88 4.28
CA GLY A 295 -2.99 12.20 4.67
C GLY A 295 -2.47 12.96 3.44
N LEU A 296 -1.80 12.26 2.52
CA LEU A 296 -1.43 12.82 1.23
C LEU A 296 -2.67 13.25 0.42
N ALA A 297 -3.70 12.40 0.36
CA ALA A 297 -4.93 12.71 -0.36
C ALA A 297 -5.67 13.90 0.25
N ALA A 298 -5.83 13.95 1.58
CA ALA A 298 -6.44 15.08 2.29
C ALA A 298 -5.66 16.38 2.05
N HIS A 299 -4.32 16.33 2.08
CA HIS A 299 -3.46 17.47 1.75
C HIS A 299 -3.68 17.97 0.31
N LEU A 300 -3.71 17.06 -0.68
CA LEU A 300 -3.95 17.39 -2.10
C LEU A 300 -5.33 18.03 -2.31
N LEU A 301 -6.35 17.59 -1.56
CA LEU A 301 -7.70 18.13 -1.56
C LEU A 301 -7.87 19.38 -0.72
N ARG A 302 -6.83 19.83 -0.01
CA ARG A 302 -6.86 20.95 0.94
C ARG A 302 -7.90 20.76 2.05
N LYS A 303 -8.05 19.50 2.51
CA LYS A 303 -8.95 19.13 3.59
C LYS A 303 -8.19 19.01 4.91
N ASP A 304 -8.89 19.33 5.97
CA ASP A 304 -8.45 19.11 7.36
C ASP A 304 -9.55 18.40 8.15
N ALA A 305 -9.27 18.05 9.40
CA ALA A 305 -10.22 17.33 10.23
C ALA A 305 -11.49 18.15 10.52
N ALA A 306 -11.39 19.48 10.56
CA ALA A 306 -12.56 20.34 10.78
C ALA A 306 -13.51 20.31 9.58
N SER A 307 -12.97 20.40 8.35
CA SER A 307 -13.78 20.31 7.13
C SER A 307 -14.36 18.92 6.93
N LEU A 308 -13.56 17.85 7.16
CA LEU A 308 -14.02 16.46 7.04
C LEU A 308 -14.98 16.04 8.17
N GLY A 309 -15.01 16.77 9.28
CA GLY A 309 -16.00 16.60 10.36
C GLY A 309 -17.42 16.98 9.91
N ASP A 310 -17.56 17.86 8.93
CA ASP A 310 -18.85 18.20 8.34
C ASP A 310 -19.41 16.99 7.57
N VAL A 311 -20.64 16.57 7.93
CA VAL A 311 -21.33 15.45 7.29
C VAL A 311 -21.59 15.69 5.79
N LEU A 312 -21.67 16.94 5.40
CA LEU A 312 -21.95 17.36 4.03
C LEU A 312 -20.68 17.50 3.17
N ASP A 313 -19.48 17.37 3.76
CA ASP A 313 -18.24 17.44 2.95
C ASP A 313 -18.15 16.27 1.98
N PRO A 314 -18.12 16.52 0.65
CA PRO A 314 -18.14 15.47 -0.35
C PRO A 314 -16.88 14.59 -0.36
N ALA A 315 -15.78 15.03 0.26
CA ALA A 315 -14.54 14.26 0.33
C ALA A 315 -14.53 13.26 1.50
N ARG A 316 -15.44 13.40 2.49
CA ARG A 316 -15.45 12.57 3.70
C ARG A 316 -15.64 11.07 3.37
N GLY A 317 -16.69 10.72 2.65
CA GLY A 317 -16.96 9.33 2.25
C GLY A 317 -15.81 8.69 1.48
N PRO A 318 -15.38 9.28 0.35
CA PRO A 318 -14.24 8.80 -0.44
C PRO A 318 -12.93 8.65 0.35
N LEU A 319 -12.63 9.52 1.31
CA LEU A 319 -11.43 9.40 2.13
C LEU A 319 -11.54 8.30 3.19
N VAL A 320 -12.74 8.04 3.73
CA VAL A 320 -13.00 6.89 4.61
C VAL A 320 -12.87 5.58 3.83
N GLU A 321 -13.43 5.51 2.61
CA GLU A 321 -13.24 4.37 1.71
C GLU A 321 -11.76 4.13 1.41
N MET A 322 -11.02 5.18 1.08
CA MET A 322 -9.57 5.12 0.82
C MET A 322 -8.79 4.64 2.04
N LEU A 323 -9.14 5.07 3.26
CA LEU A 323 -8.53 4.55 4.49
C LEU A 323 -8.71 3.04 4.58
N ALA A 324 -9.93 2.54 4.43
CA ALA A 324 -10.21 1.11 4.50
C ALA A 324 -9.50 0.32 3.40
N ILE A 325 -9.50 0.78 2.15
CA ILE A 325 -8.80 0.13 1.04
C ILE A 325 -7.30 0.04 1.34
N ASN A 326 -6.68 1.13 1.82
CA ASN A 326 -5.25 1.15 2.12
C ASN A 326 -4.89 0.22 3.29
N GLU A 327 -5.72 0.17 4.36
CA GLU A 327 -5.48 -0.76 5.47
C GLU A 327 -5.65 -2.22 5.02
N LEU A 328 -6.71 -2.56 4.28
CA LEU A 328 -6.89 -3.90 3.72
C LEU A 328 -5.73 -4.31 2.79
N ARG A 329 -5.22 -3.37 1.98
CA ARG A 329 -4.06 -3.63 1.12
C ARG A 329 -2.79 -3.94 1.91
N LYS A 330 -2.55 -3.25 3.02
CA LYS A 330 -1.41 -3.52 3.91
C LYS A 330 -1.53 -4.92 4.51
N GLN A 331 -2.72 -5.32 4.96
CA GLN A 331 -2.99 -6.66 5.46
C GLN A 331 -2.82 -7.73 4.36
N ALA A 332 -3.33 -7.49 3.15
CA ALA A 332 -3.23 -8.44 2.05
C ALA A 332 -1.79 -8.75 1.65
N LEU A 333 -0.88 -7.77 1.72
CA LEU A 333 0.54 -7.97 1.42
C LEU A 333 1.26 -8.84 2.47
N LEU A 334 0.76 -8.87 3.71
CA LEU A 334 1.36 -9.60 4.83
C LEU A 334 0.63 -10.92 5.13
N SER A 335 -0.55 -11.13 4.53
CA SER A 335 -1.35 -12.36 4.71
C SER A 335 -0.67 -13.55 4.05
N GLU A 336 -0.62 -14.70 4.74
CA GLU A 336 -0.18 -15.97 4.17
C GLU A 336 -1.06 -16.44 3.02
N ARG A 337 -2.35 -16.02 3.02
CA ARG A 337 -3.31 -16.32 1.94
C ARG A 337 -3.04 -15.56 0.66
N ARG A 338 -2.27 -14.45 0.73
CA ARG A 338 -1.94 -13.59 -0.41
C ARG A 338 -3.16 -13.19 -1.25
N PRO A 339 -4.26 -12.70 -0.64
CA PRO A 339 -5.46 -12.36 -1.39
C PRO A 339 -5.21 -11.19 -2.36
N GLU A 340 -5.81 -11.28 -3.54
CA GLU A 340 -5.91 -10.14 -4.44
C GLU A 340 -7.12 -9.29 -4.08
N LEU A 341 -6.94 -7.96 -4.14
CA LEU A 341 -7.99 -6.99 -3.86
C LEU A 341 -8.57 -6.40 -5.14
N PHE A 342 -9.89 -6.26 -5.15
CA PHE A 342 -10.67 -5.75 -6.27
C PHE A 342 -11.78 -4.83 -5.74
N HIS A 343 -12.45 -4.10 -6.66
CA HIS A 343 -13.79 -3.56 -6.44
C HIS A 343 -14.80 -4.32 -7.30
N TYR A 344 -16.07 -4.21 -6.98
CA TYR A 344 -17.11 -4.81 -7.81
C TYR A 344 -18.19 -3.81 -8.19
N ARG A 345 -18.54 -3.77 -9.46
CA ARG A 345 -19.72 -3.06 -9.96
C ARG A 345 -20.38 -3.88 -11.07
N ASP A 346 -21.70 -4.04 -11.00
CA ASP A 346 -22.43 -4.78 -12.03
C ASP A 346 -22.55 -3.95 -13.33
N HIS A 347 -22.95 -4.60 -14.42
CA HIS A 347 -23.08 -3.97 -15.75
C HIS A 347 -24.10 -2.83 -15.78
N ARG A 348 -25.07 -2.83 -14.86
CA ARG A 348 -26.12 -1.82 -14.80
C ARG A 348 -25.84 -0.72 -13.78
N GLY A 349 -24.73 -0.85 -13.03
CA GLY A 349 -24.40 0.05 -11.94
C GLY A 349 -25.35 -0.03 -10.74
N ALA A 350 -26.21 -1.06 -10.68
CA ALA A 350 -27.23 -1.24 -9.64
C ALA A 350 -26.67 -1.94 -8.38
N VAL A 351 -25.52 -2.59 -8.50
CA VAL A 351 -24.83 -3.27 -7.40
C VAL A 351 -23.38 -2.81 -7.42
N GLU A 352 -22.92 -2.27 -6.33
CA GLU A 352 -21.53 -1.90 -6.08
C GLU A 352 -21.08 -2.53 -4.77
N VAL A 353 -19.81 -2.95 -4.69
CA VAL A 353 -19.12 -3.40 -3.49
C VAL A 353 -17.73 -2.76 -3.52
N ASP A 354 -17.39 -2.07 -2.44
CA ASP A 354 -16.21 -1.20 -2.41
C ASP A 354 -14.90 -1.98 -2.50
N VAL A 355 -14.81 -3.12 -1.76
CA VAL A 355 -13.64 -4.00 -1.80
C VAL A 355 -14.08 -5.46 -1.86
N VAL A 356 -13.42 -6.23 -2.68
CA VAL A 356 -13.53 -7.69 -2.78
C VAL A 356 -12.12 -8.26 -2.64
N ALA A 357 -11.90 -9.17 -1.70
CA ALA A 357 -10.67 -9.95 -1.62
C ALA A 357 -10.95 -11.37 -2.07
N GLU A 358 -10.05 -11.91 -2.90
CA GLU A 358 -10.13 -13.27 -3.40
C GLU A 358 -8.81 -14.00 -3.14
N ALA A 359 -8.90 -15.18 -2.53
CA ALA A 359 -7.77 -16.07 -2.29
C ALA A 359 -8.21 -17.51 -2.47
N ALA A 360 -7.50 -18.30 -3.30
CA ALA A 360 -7.75 -19.72 -3.51
C ALA A 360 -9.22 -20.07 -3.86
N GLY A 361 -9.92 -19.17 -4.58
CA GLY A 361 -11.33 -19.35 -4.94
C GLY A 361 -12.33 -18.93 -3.85
N GLU A 362 -11.86 -18.53 -2.68
CA GLU A 362 -12.66 -17.95 -1.61
C GLU A 362 -12.78 -16.43 -1.75
N VAL A 363 -13.94 -15.88 -1.42
CA VAL A 363 -14.24 -14.45 -1.58
C VAL A 363 -14.74 -13.85 -0.27
N VAL A 364 -14.18 -12.72 0.11
CA VAL A 364 -14.69 -11.83 1.16
C VAL A 364 -14.97 -10.46 0.55
N ALA A 365 -16.04 -9.82 0.97
CA ALA A 365 -16.48 -8.54 0.41
C ALA A 365 -16.73 -7.49 1.49
N TRP A 366 -16.39 -6.23 1.22
CA TRP A 366 -16.56 -5.10 2.13
C TRP A 366 -17.34 -3.98 1.48
N GLU A 367 -18.26 -3.42 2.25
CA GLU A 367 -18.91 -2.14 2.01
C GLU A 367 -18.44 -1.16 3.07
N ILE A 368 -18.06 0.06 2.68
CA ILE A 368 -17.48 1.06 3.60
C ILE A 368 -18.46 2.23 3.76
N LYS A 369 -18.76 2.57 5.02
CA LYS A 369 -19.71 3.65 5.35
C LYS A 369 -19.10 4.67 6.31
N ALA A 370 -19.12 5.93 5.91
CA ALA A 370 -18.70 7.04 6.75
C ALA A 370 -19.77 7.45 7.80
N SER A 371 -20.89 6.72 7.88
CA SER A 371 -21.95 6.95 8.87
C SER A 371 -21.66 6.20 10.16
N SER A 372 -22.20 6.70 11.29
CA SER A 372 -22.15 6.02 12.59
C SER A 372 -23.28 4.98 12.77
N SER A 373 -24.14 4.81 11.79
CA SER A 373 -25.23 3.84 11.78
C SER A 373 -25.24 3.06 10.47
N VAL A 374 -25.71 1.82 10.54
CA VAL A 374 -25.87 0.90 9.40
C VAL A 374 -27.32 0.49 9.29
N SER A 375 -27.84 0.48 8.08
CA SER A 375 -29.17 0.00 7.73
C SER A 375 -29.10 -1.29 6.92
N SER A 376 -30.23 -2.00 6.82
CA SER A 376 -30.31 -3.19 5.98
C SER A 376 -30.04 -2.92 4.50
N THR A 377 -30.20 -1.68 4.05
CA THR A 377 -29.92 -1.28 2.66
C THR A 377 -28.42 -1.20 2.38
N ASP A 378 -27.59 -0.94 3.38
CA ASP A 378 -26.13 -0.83 3.22
C ASP A 378 -25.50 -2.19 2.87
N ALA A 379 -26.09 -3.29 3.31
CA ALA A 379 -25.62 -4.63 2.95
C ALA A 379 -26.25 -5.19 1.64
N ARG A 380 -26.99 -4.38 0.86
CA ARG A 380 -27.66 -4.87 -0.37
C ARG A 380 -26.70 -5.39 -1.40
N GLY A 381 -25.60 -4.68 -1.63
CA GLY A 381 -24.54 -5.08 -2.56
C GLY A 381 -23.93 -6.42 -2.16
N LEU A 382 -23.58 -6.55 -0.89
CA LEU A 382 -23.00 -7.76 -0.31
C LEU A 382 -23.93 -8.97 -0.41
N ARG A 383 -25.25 -8.79 -0.11
CA ARG A 383 -26.24 -9.88 -0.25
C ARG A 383 -26.30 -10.38 -1.68
N ARG A 384 -26.46 -9.47 -2.64
CA ARG A 384 -26.53 -9.84 -4.06
C ARG A 384 -25.27 -10.52 -4.57
N MET A 385 -24.13 -10.08 -4.09
CA MET A 385 -22.84 -10.71 -4.44
C MET A 385 -22.76 -12.13 -3.84
N ARG A 386 -23.07 -12.29 -2.56
CA ARG A 386 -23.16 -13.60 -1.89
C ARG A 386 -24.06 -14.55 -2.65
N ASP A 387 -25.32 -14.17 -2.88
CA ASP A 387 -26.33 -15.01 -3.52
C ASP A 387 -25.86 -15.44 -4.91
N ARG A 388 -25.28 -14.54 -5.69
CA ARG A 388 -24.72 -14.85 -7.02
C ARG A 388 -23.52 -15.79 -6.97
N ILE A 389 -22.64 -15.66 -5.98
CA ILE A 389 -21.48 -16.56 -5.83
C ILE A 389 -21.94 -17.94 -5.39
N ASP A 390 -22.91 -18.03 -4.46
CA ASP A 390 -23.45 -19.28 -3.96
C ASP A 390 -24.24 -20.05 -5.04
N GLU A 391 -24.92 -19.36 -5.96
CA GLU A 391 -25.55 -19.95 -7.14
C GLU A 391 -24.52 -20.60 -8.09
N ALA A 392 -23.32 -20.04 -8.19
CA ALA A 392 -22.26 -20.55 -9.05
C ALA A 392 -21.41 -21.67 -8.40
N GLY A 393 -21.29 -21.65 -7.07
CA GLY A 393 -20.54 -22.63 -6.30
C GLY A 393 -20.68 -22.39 -4.80
N PRO A 394 -21.40 -23.26 -4.08
CA PRO A 394 -21.63 -23.07 -2.65
C PRO A 394 -20.31 -23.11 -1.87
N GLY A 395 -20.16 -22.16 -0.91
CA GLY A 395 -19.01 -22.05 0.00
C GLY A 395 -17.87 -21.15 -0.45
N ALA A 396 -17.89 -20.63 -1.68
CA ALA A 396 -16.88 -19.68 -2.15
C ALA A 396 -17.00 -18.30 -1.49
N PHE A 397 -18.22 -17.82 -1.20
CA PHE A 397 -18.42 -16.58 -0.44
C PHE A 397 -18.26 -16.85 1.06
N ARG A 398 -17.25 -16.27 1.68
CA ARG A 398 -16.93 -16.48 3.09
C ARG A 398 -17.64 -15.48 4.01
N ASN A 399 -17.49 -14.18 3.75
CA ASN A 399 -18.09 -13.10 4.53
C ASN A 399 -18.37 -11.86 3.70
N GLY A 400 -19.44 -11.14 4.04
CA GLY A 400 -19.69 -9.77 3.64
C GLY A 400 -19.67 -8.86 4.86
N ILE A 401 -18.87 -7.82 4.82
CA ILE A 401 -18.59 -6.96 5.97
C ILE A 401 -18.97 -5.52 5.63
N VAL A 402 -19.79 -4.90 6.47
CA VAL A 402 -20.01 -3.45 6.43
C VAL A 402 -19.08 -2.82 7.46
N LEU A 403 -18.03 -2.15 6.97
CA LEU A 403 -17.14 -1.31 7.79
C LEU A 403 -17.80 0.05 7.95
N TYR A 404 -18.01 0.51 9.19
CA TYR A 404 -18.69 1.76 9.43
C TYR A 404 -18.09 2.54 10.61
N ALA A 405 -18.42 3.83 10.72
CA ALA A 405 -17.87 4.70 11.76
C ALA A 405 -18.64 4.63 13.09
N GLY A 406 -19.45 3.59 13.29
CA GLY A 406 -20.09 3.31 14.57
C GLY A 406 -19.23 2.49 15.51
N ARG A 407 -19.82 2.07 16.63
CA ARG A 407 -19.06 1.47 17.74
C ARG A 407 -19.30 -0.02 17.94
N ASP A 408 -20.39 -0.57 17.42
CA ASP A 408 -20.85 -1.92 17.77
C ASP A 408 -20.63 -2.91 16.62
N THR A 409 -20.37 -4.16 16.97
CA THR A 409 -20.37 -5.28 16.03
C THR A 409 -21.70 -6.01 16.13
N PHE A 410 -22.36 -6.23 14.98
CA PHE A 410 -23.63 -6.97 14.93
C PHE A 410 -23.86 -7.65 13.59
N SER A 411 -24.67 -8.72 13.61
CA SER A 411 -25.04 -9.48 12.43
C SER A 411 -26.05 -8.72 11.55
N LEU A 412 -25.85 -8.78 10.23
CA LEU A 412 -26.77 -8.29 9.20
C LEU A 412 -27.47 -9.42 8.43
N GLY A 413 -27.32 -10.67 8.91
CA GLY A 413 -27.87 -11.89 8.32
C GLY A 413 -26.80 -12.94 8.03
N ASP A 414 -27.16 -13.93 7.24
CA ASP A 414 -26.27 -15.03 6.90
C ASP A 414 -24.93 -14.52 6.29
N ARG A 415 -23.82 -14.83 6.96
CA ARG A 415 -22.45 -14.43 6.59
C ARG A 415 -22.27 -12.92 6.32
N LEU A 416 -23.09 -12.07 6.93
CA LEU A 416 -23.04 -10.62 6.82
C LEU A 416 -22.93 -10.00 8.21
N THR A 417 -21.93 -9.13 8.41
CA THR A 417 -21.64 -8.50 9.70
C THR A 417 -21.31 -7.03 9.51
N ALA A 418 -21.84 -6.17 10.37
CA ALA A 418 -21.38 -4.80 10.52
C ALA A 418 -20.31 -4.75 11.61
N VAL A 419 -19.20 -4.11 11.34
CA VAL A 419 -18.11 -3.94 12.31
C VAL A 419 -17.57 -2.50 12.27
N PRO A 420 -17.10 -1.97 13.41
CA PRO A 420 -16.44 -0.66 13.44
C PRO A 420 -15.24 -0.60 12.50
N LEU A 421 -15.00 0.54 11.87
CA LEU A 421 -13.85 0.75 10.97
C LEU A 421 -12.50 0.47 11.67
N SER A 422 -12.41 0.74 12.98
CA SER A 422 -11.21 0.48 13.78
C SER A 422 -10.84 -1.00 13.89
N THR A 423 -11.77 -1.93 13.64
CA THR A 423 -11.46 -3.37 13.67
C THR A 423 -10.42 -3.76 12.63
N LEU A 424 -10.23 -2.94 11.58
CA LEU A 424 -9.12 -3.10 10.62
C LEU A 424 -7.76 -3.17 11.30
N TRP A 425 -7.56 -2.47 12.42
CA TRP A 425 -6.26 -2.38 13.13
C TRP A 425 -6.32 -2.70 14.62
N THR A 426 -7.48 -3.09 15.15
CA THR A 426 -7.59 -3.57 16.54
C THR A 426 -7.80 -5.08 16.62
N THR A 427 -7.99 -5.74 15.49
CA THR A 427 -8.19 -7.20 15.43
C THR A 427 -6.84 -7.91 15.45
N PRO A 428 -6.56 -8.78 16.45
CA PRO A 428 -5.33 -9.56 16.47
C PRO A 428 -5.25 -10.49 15.24
N PRO A 429 -4.04 -10.86 14.79
CA PRO A 429 -3.87 -11.89 13.77
C PRO A 429 -4.66 -13.17 14.12
N ALA A 430 -5.11 -13.89 13.10
CA ALA A 430 -5.67 -15.22 13.30
C ALA A 430 -4.55 -16.13 13.83
N SER A 431 -4.82 -16.83 14.92
CA SER A 431 -3.91 -17.82 15.54
C SER A 431 -3.76 -19.06 14.65
#